data_a5ca9809ad491fcaa6c6dd9fc9f1b4d8
#
_entry.id   a5ca9809ad491fcaa6c6dd9fc9f1b4d8
#
_cell.length_a   1.000
_cell.length_b   1.000
_cell.length_c   1.000
_cell.angle_alpha   90.00
_cell.angle_beta   90.00
_cell.angle_gamma   90.00
#
_symmetry.space_group_name_H-M   'P 1'
#
loop_
_entity.id
_entity.type
_entity.pdbx_description
1 polymer ?
#
loop_
_entity_poly.entity_id
_entity_poly.type
_entity_poly.pdbx_seq_one_letter_code
_entity_poly.pdbx_strand_id
1 'polypeptide(L)'
;PEGSTACYEDIRFKENYFDSLALRGDPNGFSHKPSRTPELTNTGSYEKCWRLIDGGWWMYKSGTPNEYFSELFICKLGEKLGLDMAHYEMDDGYIRTRNFTDGTGLNFEPISSLMGENEDYSDCFETISAISPKLAEQYLKIVWMDTVCYNMDRHTENFGFLREIKSGEIVSMAPNYDNNIALISRGYPDDVSRKSDGLMRFFREFL
;
A
#
# COMPACT_ATOMS: atom_id res chain seq x y z
N PRO A 1 7.20 0.37 26.69
CA PRO A 1 6.75 0.03 28.03
C PRO A 1 7.04 1.19 28.99
N GLU A 2 6.13 1.46 29.91
CA GLU A 2 6.35 2.47 30.95
C GLU A 2 7.69 2.24 31.67
N GLY A 3 8.53 3.28 31.77
CA GLY A 3 9.85 3.20 32.38
C GLY A 3 11.01 2.77 31.47
N SER A 4 10.79 2.54 30.19
CA SER A 4 11.88 2.31 29.25
C SER A 4 12.56 3.62 28.85
N THR A 5 13.88 3.66 28.93
CA THR A 5 14.71 4.75 28.42
C THR A 5 15.23 4.49 27.02
N ALA A 6 14.87 3.34 26.39
CA ALA A 6 15.29 2.98 25.05
C ALA A 6 14.49 3.82 24.03
N CYS A 7 15.20 4.47 23.11
CA CYS A 7 14.65 5.14 21.95
C CYS A 7 14.68 4.19 20.73
N TYR A 8 13.82 4.43 19.74
CA TYR A 8 13.85 3.67 18.47
C TYR A 8 15.20 3.73 17.78
N GLU A 9 15.92 4.84 17.91
CA GLU A 9 17.25 5.07 17.36
C GLU A 9 18.33 4.18 17.98
N ASP A 10 18.10 3.70 19.21
CA ASP A 10 19.02 2.79 19.91
C ASP A 10 18.84 1.33 19.48
N ILE A 11 17.78 1.03 18.74
CA ILE A 11 17.45 -0.32 18.29
C ILE A 11 18.12 -0.58 16.94
N ARG A 12 19.22 -1.34 17.00
CA ARG A 12 19.89 -1.80 15.78
C ARG A 12 19.31 -3.14 15.36
N PHE A 13 18.63 -3.13 14.22
CA PHE A 13 18.16 -4.35 13.58
C PHE A 13 19.38 -5.11 13.04
N LYS A 14 19.58 -6.32 13.51
CA LYS A 14 20.63 -7.20 13.01
C LYS A 14 20.09 -8.26 12.06
N GLU A 15 18.84 -8.64 12.24
CA GLU A 15 18.17 -9.71 11.51
C GLU A 15 16.69 -9.39 11.36
N ASN A 16 16.11 -9.74 10.22
CA ASN A 16 14.66 -9.66 9.99
C ASN A 16 14.03 -10.95 10.52
N TYR A 17 13.70 -10.94 11.79
CA TYR A 17 13.30 -12.14 12.56
C TYR A 17 12.06 -12.84 12.00
N PHE A 18 11.03 -12.08 11.58
CA PHE A 18 9.80 -12.64 11.05
C PHE A 18 9.84 -12.92 9.54
N ASP A 19 10.96 -12.65 8.89
CA ASP A 19 11.10 -12.86 7.46
C ASP A 19 10.85 -14.31 7.03
N SER A 20 11.49 -15.26 7.70
CA SER A 20 11.33 -16.68 7.42
C SER A 20 9.92 -17.18 7.72
N LEU A 21 9.28 -16.64 8.75
CA LEU A 21 7.91 -16.97 9.12
C LEU A 21 6.89 -16.33 8.16
N ALA A 22 7.04 -15.04 7.91
CA ALA A 22 6.07 -14.25 7.16
C ALA A 22 6.11 -14.52 5.64
N LEU A 23 7.28 -14.83 5.08
CA LEU A 23 7.44 -15.04 3.64
C LEU A 23 7.75 -16.48 3.25
N ARG A 24 8.36 -17.27 4.14
CA ARG A 24 8.79 -18.65 3.86
C ARG A 24 7.97 -19.71 4.56
N GLY A 25 7.03 -19.29 5.41
CA GLY A 25 6.16 -20.21 6.15
C GLY A 25 6.89 -21.16 7.08
N ASP A 26 8.04 -20.76 7.64
CA ASP A 26 8.82 -21.61 8.54
C ASP A 26 8.11 -21.75 9.89
N PRO A 27 7.53 -22.94 10.21
CA PRO A 27 6.81 -23.15 11.46
C PRO A 27 7.72 -23.07 12.70
N ASN A 28 9.04 -23.18 12.53
CA ASN A 28 10.01 -23.08 13.63
C ASN A 28 10.24 -21.62 14.03
N GLY A 29 9.80 -20.65 13.23
CA GLY A 29 9.88 -19.24 13.57
C GLY A 29 9.24 -18.88 14.91
N PHE A 30 8.19 -19.60 15.32
CA PHE A 30 7.56 -19.42 16.63
C PHE A 30 8.36 -19.99 17.82
N SER A 31 9.33 -20.84 17.60
CA SER A 31 10.13 -21.45 18.68
C SER A 31 11.24 -20.52 19.18
N HIS A 32 11.56 -19.45 18.45
CA HIS A 32 12.59 -18.50 18.83
C HIS A 32 12.00 -17.42 19.75
N LYS A 33 12.72 -17.05 20.79
CA LYS A 33 12.32 -15.89 21.60
C LYS A 33 12.41 -14.65 20.73
N PRO A 34 11.37 -13.77 20.71
CA PRO A 34 11.39 -12.56 19.95
C PRO A 34 12.66 -11.77 20.31
N SER A 35 13.48 -11.49 19.33
CA SER A 35 14.55 -10.54 19.48
C SER A 35 13.92 -9.17 19.75
N ARG A 36 14.67 -8.22 20.29
CA ARG A 36 14.18 -6.86 20.57
C ARG A 36 13.98 -6.02 19.30
N THR A 37 13.85 -6.66 18.15
CA THR A 37 13.60 -5.97 16.89
C THR A 37 12.12 -5.65 16.79
N PRO A 38 11.73 -4.36 16.76
CA PRO A 38 10.36 -3.98 16.44
C PRO A 38 10.16 -4.19 14.94
N GLU A 39 9.68 -5.34 14.57
CA GLU A 39 9.17 -5.53 13.23
C GLU A 39 7.80 -4.87 13.13
N LEU A 40 7.61 -4.09 12.06
CA LEU A 40 6.33 -3.47 11.80
C LEU A 40 5.32 -4.57 11.51
N THR A 41 4.22 -4.57 12.24
CA THR A 41 3.11 -5.50 12.02
C THR A 41 2.38 -5.12 10.75
N ASN A 42 1.90 -6.13 10.03
CA ASN A 42 1.13 -5.96 8.80
C ASN A 42 -0.27 -6.50 8.97
N THR A 43 -1.22 -5.79 8.40
CA THR A 43 -2.59 -6.26 8.16
C THR A 43 -2.75 -6.62 6.69
N GLY A 44 -3.66 -7.52 6.36
CA GLY A 44 -3.98 -7.90 4.98
C GLY A 44 -3.85 -9.40 4.71
N SER A 45 -4.32 -9.81 3.53
CA SER A 45 -4.52 -11.21 3.14
C SER A 45 -3.25 -11.92 2.66
N TYR A 46 -2.20 -11.18 2.34
CA TYR A 46 -0.96 -11.73 1.82
C TYR A 46 0.13 -11.75 2.88
N GLU A 47 0.99 -12.77 2.81
CA GLU A 47 2.20 -12.83 3.63
C GLU A 47 3.13 -11.69 3.24
N LYS A 48 3.53 -10.90 4.21
CA LYS A 48 4.40 -9.74 4.02
C LYS A 48 5.21 -9.44 5.26
N CYS A 49 6.40 -8.87 5.06
CA CYS A 49 7.24 -8.39 6.15
C CYS A 49 8.00 -7.13 5.75
N TRP A 50 8.44 -6.39 6.75
CA TRP A 50 9.35 -5.28 6.58
C TRP A 50 10.79 -5.73 6.80
N ARG A 51 11.68 -5.33 5.89
CA ARG A 51 13.14 -5.49 6.01
C ARG A 51 13.82 -4.14 5.99
N LEU A 52 14.80 -3.97 6.87
CA LEU A 52 15.69 -2.82 6.83
C LEU A 52 16.92 -3.17 5.98
N ILE A 53 17.08 -2.52 4.84
CA ILE A 53 18.16 -2.76 3.88
C ILE A 53 18.84 -1.43 3.56
N ASP A 54 20.13 -1.35 3.79
CA ASP A 54 20.96 -0.15 3.53
C ASP A 54 20.37 1.13 4.14
N GLY A 55 19.79 1.01 5.33
CA GLY A 55 19.19 2.12 6.06
C GLY A 55 17.79 2.53 5.57
N GLY A 56 17.19 1.82 4.62
CA GLY A 56 15.83 2.05 4.12
C GLY A 56 14.89 0.90 4.44
N TRP A 57 13.64 1.21 4.75
CA TRP A 57 12.60 0.21 4.99
C TRP A 57 11.97 -0.25 3.68
N TRP A 58 11.92 -1.59 3.52
CA TRP A 58 11.32 -2.25 2.37
C TRP A 58 10.27 -3.25 2.84
N MET A 59 9.09 -3.18 2.27
CA MET A 59 8.05 -4.20 2.47
C MET A 59 8.16 -5.26 1.39
N TYR A 60 8.39 -6.49 1.80
CA TYR A 60 8.35 -7.69 0.96
C TYR A 60 6.98 -8.33 1.06
N LYS A 61 6.47 -8.79 -0.07
CA LYS A 61 5.13 -9.36 -0.19
C LYS A 61 5.21 -10.64 -1.01
N SER A 62 4.57 -11.72 -0.52
CA SER A 62 4.35 -12.92 -1.32
C SER A 62 3.19 -12.72 -2.28
N GLY A 63 3.15 -13.54 -3.33
CA GLY A 63 2.07 -13.51 -4.31
C GLY A 63 2.33 -14.47 -5.45
N THR A 64 1.38 -14.56 -6.35
CA THR A 64 1.51 -15.34 -7.60
C THR A 64 2.28 -14.53 -8.65
N PRO A 65 2.83 -15.19 -9.69
CA PRO A 65 3.47 -14.49 -10.82
C PRO A 65 2.56 -13.45 -11.49
N ASN A 66 1.26 -13.69 -11.54
CA ASN A 66 0.29 -12.76 -12.13
C ASN A 66 0.13 -11.50 -11.27
N GLU A 67 0.10 -11.64 -9.96
CA GLU A 67 0.03 -10.53 -9.01
C GLU A 67 1.31 -9.68 -9.06
N TYR A 68 2.48 -10.33 -9.10
CA TYR A 68 3.76 -9.64 -9.29
C TYR A 68 3.80 -8.87 -10.61
N PHE A 69 3.33 -9.50 -11.70
CA PHE A 69 3.24 -8.82 -13.00
C PHE A 69 2.33 -7.59 -12.92
N SER A 70 1.13 -7.73 -12.35
CA SER A 70 0.18 -6.63 -12.24
C SER A 70 0.77 -5.46 -11.46
N GLU A 71 1.33 -5.71 -10.30
CA GLU A 71 1.94 -4.67 -9.46
C GLU A 71 3.10 -3.95 -10.17
N LEU A 72 4.05 -4.70 -10.74
CA LEU A 72 5.21 -4.14 -11.44
C LEU A 72 4.81 -3.39 -12.72
N PHE A 73 3.90 -3.96 -13.51
CA PHE A 73 3.45 -3.34 -14.76
C PHE A 73 2.73 -2.02 -14.49
N ILE A 74 1.80 -2.01 -13.53
CA ILE A 74 1.02 -0.82 -13.18
C ILE A 74 1.93 0.25 -12.60
N CYS A 75 2.86 -0.10 -11.72
CA CYS A 75 3.88 0.82 -11.22
C CYS A 75 4.64 1.48 -12.39
N LYS A 76 5.19 0.68 -13.30
CA LYS A 76 5.96 1.21 -14.44
C LYS A 76 5.10 2.00 -15.43
N LEU A 77 3.87 1.59 -15.67
CA LEU A 77 2.93 2.34 -16.50
C LEU A 77 2.61 3.70 -15.88
N GLY A 78 2.27 3.73 -14.58
CA GLY A 78 1.98 4.97 -13.87
C GLY A 78 3.17 5.93 -13.85
N GLU A 79 4.39 5.43 -13.55
CA GLU A 79 5.63 6.23 -13.66
C GLU A 79 5.80 6.85 -15.05
N LYS A 80 5.55 6.08 -16.11
CA LYS A 80 5.63 6.57 -17.51
C LYS A 80 4.58 7.61 -17.86
N LEU A 81 3.42 7.55 -17.21
CA LEU A 81 2.34 8.52 -17.38
C LEU A 81 2.51 9.74 -16.46
N GLY A 82 3.56 9.80 -15.63
CA GLY A 82 3.81 10.88 -14.70
C GLY A 82 2.88 10.89 -13.49
N LEU A 83 2.32 9.73 -13.15
CA LEU A 83 1.54 9.55 -11.93
C LEU A 83 2.45 9.28 -10.73
N ASP A 84 1.98 9.63 -9.56
CA ASP A 84 2.68 9.35 -8.31
C ASP A 84 2.43 7.88 -7.91
N MET A 85 3.45 7.06 -8.04
CA MET A 85 3.40 5.61 -7.82
C MET A 85 4.37 5.19 -6.73
N ALA A 86 3.94 4.29 -5.85
CA ALA A 86 4.87 3.58 -5.00
C ALA A 86 5.82 2.73 -5.86
N HIS A 87 7.10 2.77 -5.53
CA HIS A 87 8.11 2.06 -6.30
C HIS A 87 8.14 0.58 -5.96
N TYR A 88 8.00 -0.27 -6.96
CA TYR A 88 8.05 -1.73 -6.83
C TYR A 88 9.17 -2.34 -7.66
N GLU A 89 9.79 -3.38 -7.11
CA GLU A 89 10.80 -4.20 -7.80
C GLU A 89 10.81 -5.64 -7.27
N MET A 90 11.48 -6.53 -8.00
CA MET A 90 11.69 -7.92 -7.54
C MET A 90 13.00 -8.05 -6.78
N ASP A 91 12.97 -8.78 -5.67
CA ASP A 91 14.16 -9.15 -4.92
C ASP A 91 13.91 -10.47 -4.17
N ASP A 92 14.91 -11.34 -4.17
CA ASP A 92 14.88 -12.66 -3.47
C ASP A 92 13.62 -13.52 -3.79
N GLY A 93 13.07 -13.37 -5.03
CA GLY A 93 11.88 -14.11 -5.47
C GLY A 93 10.55 -13.50 -5.01
N TYR A 94 10.56 -12.40 -4.31
CA TYR A 94 9.40 -11.65 -3.84
C TYR A 94 9.29 -10.30 -4.52
N ILE A 95 8.10 -9.72 -4.52
CA ILE A 95 7.94 -8.30 -4.83
C ILE A 95 8.23 -7.48 -3.58
N ARG A 96 8.92 -6.37 -3.76
CA ARG A 96 9.15 -5.41 -2.66
C ARG A 96 8.84 -3.99 -3.07
N THR A 97 8.44 -3.19 -2.09
CA THR A 97 8.25 -1.75 -2.25
C THR A 97 8.96 -1.00 -1.13
N ARG A 98 9.54 0.14 -1.48
CA ARG A 98 10.15 1.01 -0.48
C ARG A 98 9.07 1.72 0.33
N ASN A 99 9.28 1.86 1.63
CA ASN A 99 8.44 2.70 2.45
C ASN A 99 8.51 4.16 1.95
N PHE A 100 7.44 4.64 1.38
CA PHE A 100 7.37 5.99 0.80
C PHE A 100 7.34 7.11 1.85
N THR A 101 7.20 6.78 3.13
CA THR A 101 7.31 7.75 4.24
C THR A 101 8.70 7.80 4.86
N ASP A 102 9.58 6.84 4.53
CA ASP A 102 10.88 6.69 5.16
C ASP A 102 11.78 7.91 4.90
N GLY A 103 12.25 8.54 5.99
CA GLY A 103 13.10 9.72 5.92
C GLY A 103 12.43 11.03 5.45
N THR A 104 11.12 11.04 5.21
CA THR A 104 10.40 12.19 4.64
C THR A 104 9.87 13.18 5.69
N GLY A 105 9.74 12.77 6.94
CA GLY A 105 9.02 13.54 7.98
C GLY A 105 7.50 13.50 7.81
N LEU A 106 7.00 12.61 6.95
CA LEU A 106 5.58 12.38 6.70
C LEU A 106 5.12 11.07 7.35
N ASN A 107 3.85 11.01 7.65
CA ASN A 107 3.15 9.81 8.07
C ASN A 107 2.03 9.48 7.09
N PHE A 108 1.78 8.19 6.89
CA PHE A 108 0.65 7.72 6.09
C PHE A 108 -0.59 7.58 6.96
N GLU A 109 -1.70 8.13 6.51
CA GLU A 109 -3.02 8.00 7.11
C GLU A 109 -3.98 7.44 6.06
N PRO A 110 -4.47 6.18 6.21
CA PRO A 110 -5.43 5.61 5.27
C PRO A 110 -6.75 6.39 5.30
N ILE A 111 -7.45 6.42 4.18
CA ILE A 111 -8.73 7.13 4.10
C ILE A 111 -9.80 6.51 5.01
N SER A 112 -9.64 5.25 5.39
CA SER A 112 -10.49 4.57 6.38
C SER A 112 -10.56 5.32 7.72
N SER A 113 -9.56 6.12 8.06
CA SER A 113 -9.59 7.00 9.23
C SER A 113 -10.74 8.01 9.20
N LEU A 114 -11.20 8.40 8.00
CA LEU A 114 -12.33 9.31 7.78
C LEU A 114 -13.60 8.59 7.32
N MET A 115 -13.45 7.58 6.45
CA MET A 115 -14.55 6.89 5.78
C MET A 115 -14.99 5.60 6.49
N GLY A 116 -14.15 5.06 7.39
CA GLY A 116 -14.36 3.73 7.93
C GLY A 116 -14.38 2.69 6.80
N GLU A 117 -15.42 1.87 6.77
CA GLU A 117 -15.63 0.82 5.77
C GLU A 117 -16.45 1.30 4.55
N ASN A 118 -16.72 2.61 4.43
CA ASN A 118 -17.42 3.14 3.27
C ASN A 118 -16.47 3.28 2.09
N GLU A 119 -16.59 2.38 1.12
CA GLU A 119 -15.76 2.29 -0.09
C GLU A 119 -16.41 2.93 -1.32
N ASP A 120 -17.51 3.69 -1.15
CA ASP A 120 -18.12 4.36 -2.28
C ASP A 120 -17.21 5.46 -2.84
N TYR A 121 -16.89 5.37 -4.12
CA TYR A 121 -15.94 6.28 -4.77
C TYR A 121 -16.42 7.73 -4.77
N SER A 122 -17.74 7.96 -4.89
CA SER A 122 -18.31 9.30 -4.89
C SER A 122 -18.21 9.93 -3.50
N ASP A 123 -18.56 9.17 -2.45
CA ASP A 123 -18.46 9.63 -1.07
C ASP A 123 -17.02 9.93 -0.68
N CYS A 124 -16.07 9.08 -1.11
CA CYS A 124 -14.63 9.32 -0.93
C CYS A 124 -14.20 10.61 -1.64
N PHE A 125 -14.65 10.81 -2.90
CA PHE A 125 -14.33 12.01 -3.65
C PHE A 125 -14.90 13.27 -3.00
N GLU A 126 -16.14 13.26 -2.57
CA GLU A 126 -16.78 14.38 -1.86
C GLU A 126 -16.03 14.72 -0.58
N THR A 127 -15.68 13.71 0.23
CA THR A 127 -14.95 13.88 1.47
C THR A 127 -13.56 14.49 1.22
N ILE A 128 -12.82 13.97 0.25
CA ILE A 128 -11.48 14.46 -0.11
C ILE A 128 -11.58 15.88 -0.70
N SER A 129 -12.59 16.15 -1.54
CA SER A 129 -12.81 17.46 -2.13
C SER A 129 -13.11 18.55 -1.11
N ALA A 130 -13.83 18.19 -0.04
CA ALA A 130 -14.11 19.09 1.08
C ALA A 130 -12.84 19.50 1.84
N ILE A 131 -11.80 18.66 1.82
CA ILE A 131 -10.50 18.99 2.41
C ILE A 131 -9.71 19.89 1.45
N SER A 132 -9.55 19.46 0.19
CA SER A 132 -8.82 20.24 -0.83
C SER A 132 -9.11 19.76 -2.26
N PRO A 133 -9.39 20.68 -3.19
CA PRO A 133 -9.53 20.35 -4.62
C PRO A 133 -8.27 19.69 -5.22
N LYS A 134 -7.08 20.04 -4.71
CA LYS A 134 -5.82 19.44 -5.16
C LYS A 134 -5.74 17.96 -4.76
N LEU A 135 -6.19 17.61 -3.57
CA LEU A 135 -6.23 16.21 -3.11
C LEU A 135 -7.27 15.42 -3.93
N ALA A 136 -8.41 16.02 -4.25
CA ALA A 136 -9.41 15.40 -5.10
C ALA A 136 -8.89 15.10 -6.50
N GLU A 137 -8.10 16.00 -7.11
CA GLU A 137 -7.43 15.74 -8.39
C GLU A 137 -6.46 14.57 -8.29
N GLN A 138 -5.69 14.48 -7.20
CA GLN A 138 -4.77 13.35 -6.98
C GLN A 138 -5.54 12.03 -6.80
N TYR A 139 -6.64 12.04 -6.06
CA TYR A 139 -7.53 10.89 -5.91
C TYR A 139 -8.09 10.42 -7.24
N LEU A 140 -8.58 11.34 -8.08
CA LEU A 140 -9.08 11.00 -9.42
C LEU A 140 -8.03 10.33 -10.30
N LYS A 141 -6.75 10.68 -10.15
CA LYS A 141 -5.65 10.00 -10.86
C LYS A 141 -5.48 8.55 -10.41
N ILE A 142 -5.65 8.29 -9.11
CA ILE A 142 -5.63 6.92 -8.56
C ILE A 142 -6.80 6.11 -9.15
N VAL A 143 -8.02 6.64 -9.04
CA VAL A 143 -9.24 5.97 -9.53
C VAL A 143 -9.21 5.77 -11.05
N TRP A 144 -8.65 6.76 -11.80
CA TRP A 144 -8.44 6.62 -13.24
C TRP A 144 -7.51 5.45 -13.57
N MET A 145 -6.38 5.33 -12.86
CA MET A 145 -5.45 4.24 -13.04
C MET A 145 -6.08 2.89 -12.72
N ASP A 146 -6.83 2.82 -11.61
CA ASP A 146 -7.57 1.62 -11.23
C ASP A 146 -8.59 1.20 -12.32
N THR A 147 -9.25 2.18 -12.94
CA THR A 147 -10.18 1.90 -14.05
C THR A 147 -9.46 1.36 -15.29
N VAL A 148 -8.35 1.99 -15.68
CA VAL A 148 -7.55 1.57 -16.85
C VAL A 148 -6.97 0.17 -16.66
N CYS A 149 -6.50 -0.14 -15.46
CA CYS A 149 -5.89 -1.41 -15.11
C CYS A 149 -6.88 -2.44 -14.55
N TYR A 150 -8.14 -2.03 -14.38
CA TYR A 150 -9.18 -2.85 -13.79
C TYR A 150 -8.81 -3.39 -12.42
N ASN A 151 -8.32 -2.51 -11.55
CA ASN A 151 -8.07 -2.84 -10.16
C ASN A 151 -9.39 -2.86 -9.40
N MET A 152 -9.74 -4.02 -8.85
CA MET A 152 -11.00 -4.23 -8.15
C MET A 152 -10.88 -4.19 -6.62
N ASP A 153 -9.66 -3.97 -6.13
CA ASP A 153 -9.33 -4.10 -4.71
C ASP A 153 -8.92 -2.75 -4.07
N ARG A 154 -9.45 -1.63 -4.59
CA ARG A 154 -9.19 -0.30 -4.03
C ARG A 154 -10.13 -0.02 -2.85
N HIS A 155 -9.92 -0.71 -1.76
CA HIS A 155 -10.61 -0.43 -0.49
C HIS A 155 -9.94 0.72 0.30
N THR A 156 -10.60 1.21 1.33
CA THR A 156 -10.20 2.42 2.08
C THR A 156 -8.87 2.32 2.83
N GLU A 157 -8.29 1.12 2.95
CA GLU A 157 -6.93 0.91 3.47
C GLU A 157 -5.84 1.01 2.39
N ASN A 158 -6.21 0.98 1.08
CA ASN A 158 -5.27 0.95 -0.04
C ASN A 158 -5.04 2.32 -0.68
N PHE A 159 -5.49 3.40 -0.06
CA PHE A 159 -5.16 4.78 -0.38
C PHE A 159 -5.36 5.69 0.83
N GLY A 160 -4.81 6.89 0.78
CA GLY A 160 -4.92 7.82 1.90
C GLY A 160 -4.01 9.03 1.73
N PHE A 161 -3.71 9.67 2.83
CA PHE A 161 -2.99 10.93 2.87
C PHE A 161 -1.57 10.75 3.39
N LEU A 162 -0.68 11.62 2.91
CA LEU A 162 0.58 11.92 3.56
C LEU A 162 0.39 13.15 4.43
N ARG A 163 0.69 12.99 5.71
CA ARG A 163 0.54 14.04 6.71
C ARG A 163 1.90 14.39 7.32
N GLU A 164 2.20 15.66 7.44
CA GLU A 164 3.42 16.10 8.13
C GLU A 164 3.33 15.73 9.63
N ILE A 165 4.37 15.07 10.15
CA ILE A 165 4.38 14.56 11.53
C ILE A 165 4.31 15.70 12.56
N LYS A 166 4.97 16.84 12.28
CA LYS A 166 5.08 17.95 13.24
C LYS A 166 3.83 18.81 13.31
N SER A 167 3.27 19.18 12.16
CA SER A 167 2.10 20.07 12.09
C SER A 167 0.78 19.32 12.08
N GLY A 168 0.79 18.05 11.64
CA GLY A 168 -0.41 17.27 11.38
C GLY A 168 -1.14 17.68 10.07
N GLU A 169 -0.56 18.56 9.26
CA GLU A 169 -1.17 19.01 8.01
C GLU A 169 -1.12 17.94 6.92
N ILE A 170 -2.17 17.82 6.14
CA ILE A 170 -2.22 16.94 4.96
C ILE A 170 -1.46 17.62 3.82
N VAL A 171 -0.42 16.96 3.32
CA VAL A 171 0.46 17.48 2.28
C VAL A 171 0.02 17.05 0.88
N SER A 172 -0.35 15.77 0.74
CA SER A 172 -0.77 15.15 -0.53
C SER A 172 -1.54 13.86 -0.27
N MET A 173 -2.10 13.28 -1.35
CA MET A 173 -2.40 11.85 -1.34
C MET A 173 -1.10 11.06 -1.26
N ALA A 174 -1.17 9.85 -0.71
CA ALA A 174 -0.09 8.88 -0.82
C ALA A 174 0.08 8.41 -2.28
N PRO A 175 1.29 8.00 -2.69
CA PRO A 175 1.49 7.37 -3.99
C PRO A 175 0.53 6.20 -4.20
N ASN A 176 0.11 5.93 -5.43
CA ASN A 176 -0.70 4.76 -5.74
C ASN A 176 0.08 3.47 -5.46
N TYR A 177 -0.47 2.58 -4.66
CA TYR A 177 0.13 1.31 -4.23
C TYR A 177 -0.92 0.20 -4.17
N ASP A 178 -0.47 -1.03 -4.01
CA ASP A 178 -1.28 -2.24 -3.87
C ASP A 178 -2.21 -2.50 -5.07
N ASN A 179 -1.60 -2.76 -6.23
CA ASN A 179 -2.27 -3.00 -7.50
C ASN A 179 -2.17 -4.48 -7.93
N ASN A 180 -1.92 -5.38 -7.00
CA ASN A 180 -1.71 -6.79 -7.29
C ASN A 180 -2.98 -7.49 -7.80
N ILE A 181 -4.18 -7.07 -7.38
CA ILE A 181 -5.47 -7.61 -7.84
C ILE A 181 -6.00 -6.79 -9.02
N ALA A 182 -5.24 -6.74 -10.09
CA ALA A 182 -5.55 -5.98 -11.29
C ALA A 182 -5.11 -6.72 -12.55
N LEU A 183 -5.48 -6.28 -13.73
CA LEU A 183 -5.13 -6.88 -15.02
C LEU A 183 -5.45 -8.38 -15.05
N ILE A 184 -4.40 -9.19 -15.27
CA ILE A 184 -4.50 -10.66 -15.39
C ILE A 184 -4.66 -11.37 -14.04
N SER A 185 -4.36 -10.71 -12.94
CA SER A 185 -4.47 -11.27 -11.58
C SER A 185 -5.79 -10.96 -10.88
N ARG A 186 -6.65 -10.16 -11.48
CA ARG A 186 -7.85 -9.59 -10.87
C ARG A 186 -8.94 -10.58 -10.47
N GLY A 187 -8.68 -11.83 -10.40
CA GLY A 187 -9.62 -12.81 -9.91
C GLY A 187 -9.79 -14.02 -10.81
N TYR A 188 -10.85 -14.75 -10.57
CA TYR A 188 -11.17 -15.97 -11.25
C TYR A 188 -11.73 -15.69 -12.65
N PRO A 189 -11.66 -16.66 -13.59
CA PRO A 189 -12.18 -16.50 -14.96
C PRO A 189 -13.63 -15.99 -15.01
N ASP A 190 -14.44 -16.32 -14.03
CA ASP A 190 -15.83 -15.88 -13.93
C ASP A 190 -15.96 -14.38 -13.61
N ASP A 191 -14.97 -13.78 -12.94
CA ASP A 191 -14.96 -12.36 -12.62
C ASP A 191 -14.61 -11.49 -13.84
N VAL A 192 -13.92 -12.05 -14.81
CA VAL A 192 -13.60 -11.38 -16.09
C VAL A 192 -14.85 -11.04 -16.89
N SER A 193 -15.97 -11.71 -16.63
CA SER A 193 -17.25 -11.50 -17.31
C SER A 193 -18.16 -10.44 -16.64
N ARG A 194 -17.75 -9.82 -15.53
CA ARG A 194 -18.55 -8.79 -14.85
C ARG A 194 -18.85 -7.63 -15.78
N LYS A 195 -20.13 -7.32 -15.91
CA LYS A 195 -20.66 -6.25 -16.79
C LYS A 195 -20.87 -4.93 -16.08
N SER A 196 -20.79 -4.90 -14.75
CA SER A 196 -20.95 -3.69 -13.95
C SER A 196 -19.96 -3.68 -12.81
N ASP A 197 -19.26 -2.59 -12.63
CA ASP A 197 -18.50 -2.29 -11.43
C ASP A 197 -18.69 -0.84 -11.00
N GLY A 198 -18.41 -0.57 -9.74
CA GLY A 198 -18.55 0.75 -9.14
C GLY A 198 -17.62 1.78 -9.78
N LEU A 199 -16.43 1.37 -10.20
CA LEU A 199 -15.45 2.22 -10.87
C LEU A 199 -15.99 2.76 -12.20
N MET A 200 -16.52 1.89 -13.06
CA MET A 200 -17.07 2.31 -14.36
C MET A 200 -18.29 3.19 -14.21
N ARG A 201 -19.13 2.93 -13.20
CA ARG A 201 -20.27 3.78 -12.87
C ARG A 201 -19.80 5.16 -12.43
N PHE A 202 -18.88 5.21 -11.48
CA PHE A 202 -18.28 6.44 -10.96
C PHE A 202 -17.71 7.31 -12.08
N PHE A 203 -16.89 6.74 -12.98
CA PHE A 203 -16.33 7.49 -14.10
C PHE A 203 -17.37 8.03 -15.07
N ARG A 204 -18.47 7.32 -15.31
CA ARG A 204 -19.57 7.81 -16.16
C ARG A 204 -20.33 8.97 -15.55
N GLU A 205 -20.37 9.04 -14.23
CA GLU A 205 -21.03 10.12 -13.50
C GLU A 205 -20.14 11.38 -13.40
N PHE A 206 -18.82 11.20 -13.52
CA PHE A 206 -17.82 12.27 -13.41
C PHE A 206 -17.36 12.85 -14.77
N LEU A 207 -17.56 12.13 -15.86
CA LEU A 207 -17.22 12.59 -17.21
C LEU A 207 -18.43 13.15 -17.94
#